data_7af4e6b7c68a63aecda9ceb540665115
#
_entry.id   7af4e6b7c68a63aecda9ceb540665115
#
_cell.length_a   1.000
_cell.length_b   1.000
_cell.length_c   1.000
_cell.angle_alpha   90.00
_cell.angle_beta   90.00
_cell.angle_gamma   90.00
#
_symmetry.space_group_name_H-M   'P 1'
#
loop_
_entity.id
_entity.type
_entity.pdbx_description
1 polymer ?
#
loop_
_entity_poly.entity_id
_entity_poly.type
_entity_poly.pdbx_seq_one_letter_code
_entity_poly.pdbx_strand_id
1 'polypeptide(L)'
;MVHRVRGLLIPKDTKPPVAEVEQALICYMRCADELDALISLDAALRIGYTTRSQLASALQGPRNKPLRSLLAQAQPTARSLLETIARHDLKRAGYHPVAAVSVSGIGEVDLVLSRNPEAIVPGPADGTHILTPAASPALLVETDGYTYHSSPSDWHRDHLRDQAALAQGHIPPHQQPGPGSXHGQDHLAGHAPPRHSPGCHSGRLLX
;
A
#
# COMPACT_ATOMS: atom_id res chain seq x y z
N MET A 1 16.75 -14.58 -14.80
CA MET A 1 17.38 -15.16 -13.60
C MET A 1 16.68 -16.46 -13.25
N VAL A 2 17.42 -17.53 -12.89
CA VAL A 2 16.86 -18.83 -12.50
C VAL A 2 17.14 -19.06 -11.02
N HIS A 3 16.07 -19.24 -10.24
CA HIS A 3 16.18 -19.51 -8.81
C HIS A 3 16.05 -21.00 -8.54
N ARG A 4 17.01 -21.57 -7.83
CA ARG A 4 16.95 -22.96 -7.35
C ARG A 4 16.47 -22.97 -5.91
N VAL A 5 15.31 -23.54 -5.68
CA VAL A 5 14.69 -23.62 -4.35
C VAL A 5 14.70 -25.08 -3.88
N ARG A 6 15.45 -25.33 -2.80
CA ARG A 6 15.44 -26.65 -2.16
C ARG A 6 14.12 -26.88 -1.46
N GLY A 7 13.56 -28.08 -1.66
CA GLY A 7 12.32 -28.48 -1.01
C GLY A 7 11.06 -27.91 -1.64
N LEU A 8 11.15 -27.32 -2.83
CA LEU A 8 9.95 -26.91 -3.57
C LEU A 8 9.18 -28.17 -3.99
N LEU A 9 7.97 -28.31 -3.50
CA LEU A 9 7.09 -29.42 -3.84
C LEU A 9 6.22 -29.00 -5.01
N ILE A 10 6.37 -29.70 -6.12
CA ILE A 10 5.51 -29.54 -7.29
C ILE A 10 4.67 -30.81 -7.39
N PRO A 11 3.35 -30.72 -7.32
CA PRO A 11 2.50 -31.90 -7.44
C PRO A 11 2.76 -32.60 -8.77
N LYS A 12 2.94 -33.92 -8.71
CA LYS A 12 3.30 -34.75 -9.89
C LYS A 12 2.20 -34.77 -10.95
N ASP A 13 0.98 -34.59 -10.52
CA ASP A 13 -0.20 -34.75 -11.38
C ASP A 13 -0.63 -33.44 -12.07
N THR A 14 0.05 -32.32 -11.80
CA THR A 14 -0.26 -31.05 -12.48
C THR A 14 0.48 -30.95 -13.81
N LYS A 15 -0.24 -30.55 -14.85
CA LYS A 15 0.31 -30.30 -16.18
C LYS A 15 -0.21 -28.97 -16.70
N PRO A 16 0.63 -27.92 -16.81
CA PRO A 16 2.06 -27.87 -16.47
C PRO A 16 2.33 -27.99 -14.96
N PRO A 17 3.56 -28.38 -14.58
CA PRO A 17 3.92 -28.48 -13.16
C PRO A 17 3.93 -27.09 -12.52
N VAL A 18 3.00 -26.85 -11.62
CA VAL A 18 2.78 -25.55 -10.98
C VAL A 18 2.92 -25.70 -9.46
N ALA A 19 3.71 -24.85 -8.86
CA ALA A 19 3.88 -24.83 -7.40
C ALA A 19 2.61 -24.30 -6.72
N GLU A 20 2.36 -24.77 -5.51
CA GLU A 20 1.31 -24.21 -4.66
C GLU A 20 1.59 -22.72 -4.38
N VAL A 21 0.52 -21.93 -4.27
CA VAL A 21 0.61 -20.46 -4.11
C VAL A 21 1.49 -20.09 -2.91
N GLU A 22 1.32 -20.78 -1.78
CA GLU A 22 2.11 -20.52 -0.57
C GLU A 22 3.61 -20.69 -0.82
N GLN A 23 3.98 -21.77 -1.49
CA GLN A 23 5.39 -22.04 -1.79
C GLN A 23 5.96 -21.03 -2.78
N ALA A 24 5.20 -20.70 -3.82
CA ALA A 24 5.59 -19.68 -4.80
C ALA A 24 5.81 -18.32 -4.11
N LEU A 25 4.88 -17.94 -3.23
CA LEU A 25 4.94 -16.70 -2.48
C LEU A 25 6.16 -16.66 -1.54
N ILE A 26 6.41 -17.75 -0.79
CA ILE A 26 7.58 -17.84 0.10
C ILE A 26 8.88 -17.74 -0.72
N CYS A 27 8.93 -18.39 -1.88
CA CYS A 27 10.09 -18.30 -2.77
C CYS A 27 10.30 -16.87 -3.26
N TYR A 28 9.23 -16.20 -3.64
CA TYR A 28 9.25 -14.82 -4.10
C TYR A 28 9.74 -13.88 -2.99
N MET A 29 9.21 -14.01 -1.79
CA MET A 29 9.61 -13.23 -0.61
C MET A 29 11.12 -13.34 -0.30
N ARG A 30 11.78 -14.42 -0.71
CA ARG A 30 13.22 -14.62 -0.48
C ARG A 30 14.10 -13.87 -1.48
N CYS A 31 13.57 -13.49 -2.61
CA CYS A 31 14.37 -12.93 -3.70
C CYS A 31 13.87 -11.55 -4.17
N ALA A 32 12.65 -11.17 -3.86
CA ALA A 32 12.07 -9.86 -4.18
C ALA A 32 12.57 -8.82 -3.16
N ASP A 33 12.50 -7.56 -3.53
CA ASP A 33 12.68 -6.50 -2.55
C ASP A 33 11.46 -6.41 -1.61
N GLU A 34 11.59 -5.62 -0.56
CA GLU A 34 10.59 -5.54 0.51
C GLU A 34 9.23 -5.10 -0.01
N LEU A 35 9.20 -4.08 -0.86
CA LEU A 35 7.94 -3.53 -1.39
C LEU A 35 7.24 -4.53 -2.30
N ASP A 36 7.95 -5.13 -3.25
CA ASP A 36 7.37 -6.12 -4.17
C ASP A 36 6.81 -7.33 -3.41
N ALA A 37 7.54 -7.77 -2.37
CA ALA A 37 7.09 -8.88 -1.53
C ALA A 37 5.83 -8.50 -0.73
N LEU A 38 5.74 -7.27 -0.19
CA LEU A 38 4.55 -6.80 0.52
C LEU A 38 3.34 -6.70 -0.40
N ILE A 39 3.52 -6.17 -1.61
CA ILE A 39 2.45 -6.09 -2.61
C ILE A 39 1.87 -7.48 -2.88
N SER A 40 2.74 -8.47 -3.09
CA SER A 40 2.32 -9.83 -3.37
C SER A 40 1.64 -10.49 -2.16
N LEU A 41 2.13 -10.23 -0.95
CA LEU A 41 1.55 -10.70 0.30
C LEU A 41 0.15 -10.12 0.52
N ASP A 42 0.02 -8.80 0.43
CA ASP A 42 -1.26 -8.11 0.64
C ASP A 42 -2.31 -8.66 -0.34
N ALA A 43 -1.94 -8.77 -1.62
CA ALA A 43 -2.83 -9.30 -2.65
C ALA A 43 -3.23 -10.75 -2.36
N ALA A 44 -2.27 -11.63 -2.05
CA ALA A 44 -2.55 -13.05 -1.81
C ALA A 44 -3.45 -13.26 -0.58
N LEU A 45 -3.21 -12.49 0.48
CA LEU A 45 -4.03 -12.54 1.70
C LEU A 45 -5.44 -11.99 1.43
N ARG A 46 -5.54 -10.86 0.71
CA ARG A 46 -6.82 -10.21 0.40
C ARG A 46 -7.73 -11.11 -0.44
N ILE A 47 -7.19 -11.75 -1.47
CA ILE A 47 -8.01 -12.64 -2.34
C ILE A 47 -8.17 -14.05 -1.76
N GLY A 48 -7.59 -14.33 -0.60
CA GLY A 48 -7.78 -15.61 0.09
C GLY A 48 -7.01 -16.79 -0.49
N TYR A 49 -5.96 -16.55 -1.26
CA TYR A 49 -5.11 -17.63 -1.77
C TYR A 49 -4.31 -18.31 -0.65
N THR A 50 -4.10 -17.63 0.44
CA THR A 50 -3.46 -18.15 1.64
C THR A 50 -3.91 -17.32 2.84
N THR A 51 -3.53 -17.76 4.05
CA THR A 51 -3.82 -17.04 5.30
C THR A 51 -2.51 -16.74 6.03
N ARG A 52 -2.56 -15.75 6.94
CA ARG A 52 -1.41 -15.46 7.81
C ARG A 52 -0.95 -16.69 8.59
N SER A 53 -1.89 -17.49 9.09
CA SER A 53 -1.58 -18.69 9.87
C SER A 53 -0.88 -19.77 9.04
N GLN A 54 -1.33 -19.98 7.80
CA GLN A 54 -0.69 -20.91 6.88
C GLN A 54 0.76 -20.49 6.58
N LEU A 55 0.95 -19.21 6.21
CA LEU A 55 2.28 -18.66 5.95
C LEU A 55 3.18 -18.74 7.19
N ALA A 56 2.65 -18.36 8.37
CA ALA A 56 3.41 -18.41 9.61
C ALA A 56 3.86 -19.84 9.95
N SER A 57 2.99 -20.83 9.72
CA SER A 57 3.30 -22.24 9.92
C SER A 57 4.40 -22.73 8.97
N ALA A 58 4.40 -22.24 7.72
CA ALA A 58 5.42 -22.59 6.73
C ALA A 58 6.76 -21.87 6.98
N LEU A 59 6.75 -20.75 7.71
CA LEU A 59 7.93 -19.91 7.94
C LEU A 59 8.61 -20.19 9.29
N GLN A 60 8.61 -21.44 9.75
CA GLN A 60 9.27 -21.81 11.02
C GLN A 60 10.79 -21.77 10.92
N GLY A 61 11.44 -21.64 12.08
CA GLY A 61 12.91 -21.67 12.21
C GLY A 61 13.56 -20.28 12.09
N PRO A 62 14.81 -20.20 12.58
CA PRO A 62 15.50 -18.89 12.68
C PRO A 62 15.81 -18.22 11.34
N ARG A 63 16.06 -19.01 10.31
CA ARG A 63 16.39 -18.48 8.97
C ARG A 63 15.22 -17.74 8.33
N ASN A 64 13.99 -18.03 8.75
CA ASN A 64 12.79 -17.36 8.21
C ASN A 64 12.36 -16.14 9.06
N LYS A 65 13.18 -15.71 10.02
CA LYS A 65 12.87 -14.52 10.84
C LYS A 65 12.60 -13.27 9.98
N PRO A 66 13.42 -12.94 8.96
CA PRO A 66 13.11 -11.78 8.10
C PRO A 66 11.76 -11.91 7.38
N LEU A 67 11.42 -13.10 6.90
CA LEU A 67 10.15 -13.32 6.20
C LEU A 67 8.95 -13.21 7.15
N ARG A 68 9.12 -13.64 8.41
CA ARG A 68 8.06 -13.42 9.42
C ARG A 68 7.90 -11.94 9.75
N SER A 69 9.00 -11.17 9.80
CA SER A 69 8.92 -9.72 9.98
C SER A 69 8.19 -9.04 8.81
N LEU A 70 8.41 -9.53 7.59
CA LEU A 70 7.71 -9.06 6.41
C LEU A 70 6.21 -9.43 6.47
N LEU A 71 5.90 -10.69 6.82
CA LEU A 71 4.51 -11.15 6.98
C LEU A 71 3.76 -10.33 8.04
N ALA A 72 4.44 -9.93 9.11
CA ALA A 72 3.85 -9.09 10.15
C ALA A 72 3.46 -7.70 9.63
N GLN A 73 4.10 -7.22 8.57
CA GLN A 73 3.80 -5.93 7.96
C GLN A 73 2.67 -6.00 6.92
N ALA A 74 2.33 -7.19 6.46
CA ALA A 74 1.30 -7.36 5.44
C ALA A 74 -0.06 -6.83 5.93
N GLN A 75 -0.89 -6.37 5.01
CA GLN A 75 -2.18 -5.76 5.33
C GLN A 75 -3.24 -6.29 4.35
N PRO A 76 -4.01 -7.31 4.74
CA PRO A 76 -5.01 -7.89 3.84
C PRO A 76 -6.17 -6.95 3.49
N THR A 77 -6.32 -5.86 4.23
CA THR A 77 -7.32 -4.83 3.92
C THR A 77 -6.86 -3.85 2.83
N ALA A 78 -5.58 -3.88 2.42
CA ALA A 78 -5.12 -3.06 1.30
C ALA A 78 -5.81 -3.52 0.02
N ARG A 79 -6.62 -2.64 -0.58
CA ARG A 79 -7.44 -2.96 -1.75
C ARG A 79 -6.73 -2.71 -3.06
N SER A 80 -5.66 -1.95 -3.02
CA SER A 80 -4.91 -1.56 -4.22
C SER A 80 -3.41 -1.65 -3.98
N LEU A 81 -2.68 -1.74 -5.08
CA LEU A 81 -1.23 -1.62 -5.13
C LEU A 81 -0.77 -0.29 -4.53
N LEU A 82 -1.50 0.79 -4.82
CA LEU A 82 -1.14 2.15 -4.37
C LEU A 82 -1.23 2.29 -2.84
N GLU A 83 -2.20 1.63 -2.22
CA GLU A 83 -2.29 1.60 -0.75
C GLU A 83 -1.07 0.94 -0.12
N THR A 84 -0.61 -0.18 -0.68
CA THR A 84 0.61 -0.86 -0.19
C THR A 84 1.84 0.01 -0.38
N ILE A 85 1.99 0.65 -1.54
CA ILE A 85 3.12 1.56 -1.84
C ILE A 85 3.11 2.74 -0.86
N ALA A 86 1.99 3.44 -0.74
CA ALA A 86 1.87 4.62 0.13
C ALA A 86 2.16 4.26 1.59
N ARG A 87 1.61 3.14 2.06
CA ARG A 87 1.84 2.65 3.42
C ARG A 87 3.32 2.31 3.65
N HIS A 88 3.97 1.65 2.70
CA HIS A 88 5.38 1.30 2.78
C HIS A 88 6.26 2.56 2.82
N ASP A 89 6.02 3.51 1.91
CA ASP A 89 6.83 4.72 1.82
C ASP A 89 6.65 5.63 3.05
N LEU A 90 5.43 5.75 3.55
CA LEU A 90 5.18 6.48 4.78
C LEU A 90 5.90 5.85 5.98
N LYS A 91 5.90 4.51 6.08
CA LYS A 91 6.67 3.81 7.13
C LYS A 91 8.17 4.06 7.00
N ARG A 92 8.71 4.02 5.78
CA ARG A 92 10.13 4.31 5.54
C ARG A 92 10.48 5.75 5.88
N ALA A 93 9.54 6.68 5.73
CA ALA A 93 9.71 8.08 6.14
C ALA A 93 9.56 8.29 7.65
N GLY A 94 9.30 7.23 8.42
CA GLY A 94 9.20 7.30 9.89
C GLY A 94 7.80 7.55 10.42
N TYR A 95 6.79 7.50 9.56
CA TYR A 95 5.39 7.63 9.99
C TYR A 95 4.78 6.28 10.34
N HIS A 96 3.62 6.32 10.99
CA HIS A 96 2.89 5.11 11.41
C HIS A 96 1.47 5.13 10.80
N PRO A 97 1.35 4.90 9.47
CA PRO A 97 0.04 4.89 8.85
C PRO A 97 -0.76 3.66 9.30
N VAL A 98 -2.04 3.88 9.58
CA VAL A 98 -3.01 2.81 9.85
C VAL A 98 -3.95 2.71 8.66
N ALA A 99 -4.14 1.50 8.15
CA ALA A 99 -4.95 1.25 6.95
C ALA A 99 -6.40 0.93 7.30
N ALA A 100 -7.29 1.13 6.34
CA ALA A 100 -8.71 0.77 6.41
C ALA A 100 -9.39 1.34 7.67
N VAL A 101 -9.35 2.66 7.80
CA VAL A 101 -9.87 3.36 8.97
C VAL A 101 -11.24 3.98 8.67
N SER A 102 -12.26 3.58 9.42
CA SER A 102 -13.58 4.21 9.37
C SER A 102 -13.58 5.48 10.20
N VAL A 103 -13.97 6.57 9.58
CA VAL A 103 -14.06 7.90 10.22
C VAL A 103 -15.53 8.33 10.19
N SER A 104 -16.08 8.65 11.36
CA SER A 104 -17.50 8.98 11.50
C SER A 104 -17.87 10.19 10.63
N GLY A 105 -18.94 10.05 9.82
CA GLY A 105 -19.42 11.11 8.94
C GLY A 105 -18.61 11.31 7.65
N ILE A 106 -17.48 10.58 7.50
CA ILE A 106 -16.61 10.68 6.33
C ILE A 106 -16.64 9.38 5.53
N GLY A 107 -16.61 8.24 6.24
CA GLY A 107 -16.55 6.92 5.62
C GLY A 107 -15.22 6.24 5.88
N GLU A 108 -14.92 5.23 5.08
CA GLU A 108 -13.65 4.52 5.15
C GLU A 108 -12.57 5.29 4.38
N VAL A 109 -11.41 5.41 5.00
CA VAL A 109 -10.22 6.10 4.46
C VAL A 109 -9.11 5.08 4.31
N ASP A 110 -8.37 5.15 3.20
CA ASP A 110 -7.32 4.17 2.89
C ASP A 110 -6.24 4.13 3.97
N LEU A 111 -5.68 5.30 4.34
CA LEU A 111 -4.66 5.40 5.39
C LEU A 111 -4.92 6.64 6.25
N VAL A 112 -4.67 6.49 7.55
CA VAL A 112 -4.74 7.60 8.51
C VAL A 112 -3.42 7.71 9.26
N LEU A 113 -2.93 8.93 9.40
CA LEU A 113 -1.77 9.27 10.23
C LEU A 113 -2.27 10.15 11.39
N SER A 114 -2.16 9.64 12.59
CA SER A 114 -2.53 10.37 13.82
C SER A 114 -1.32 10.54 14.73
N ARG A 115 -1.24 11.69 15.39
CA ARG A 115 -0.27 11.93 16.47
C ARG A 115 -0.63 11.17 17.74
N ASN A 116 -1.89 10.75 17.85
CA ASN A 116 -2.39 9.94 18.96
C ASN A 116 -2.80 8.56 18.45
N PRO A 117 -1.88 7.56 18.50
CA PRO A 117 -2.21 6.22 18.02
C PRO A 117 -3.38 5.56 18.78
N GLU A 118 -3.58 5.91 20.04
CA GLU A 118 -4.66 5.36 20.86
C GLU A 118 -6.05 5.81 20.41
N ALA A 119 -6.10 6.85 19.58
CA ALA A 119 -7.35 7.31 19.00
C ALA A 119 -7.83 6.45 17.83
N ILE A 120 -7.00 5.49 17.39
CA ILE A 120 -7.36 4.55 16.34
C ILE A 120 -7.51 3.17 16.99
N VAL A 121 -8.73 2.67 17.06
CA VAL A 121 -9.06 1.42 17.74
C VAL A 121 -9.45 0.35 16.72
N PRO A 122 -9.32 -0.95 17.06
CA PRO A 122 -9.78 -2.01 16.18
C PRO A 122 -11.24 -1.87 15.78
N GLY A 123 -11.53 -2.10 14.52
CA GLY A 123 -12.89 -2.12 13.98
C GLY A 123 -13.52 -3.51 14.08
N PRO A 124 -14.76 -3.63 13.62
CA PRO A 124 -15.51 -4.89 13.75
C PRO A 124 -15.02 -6.00 12.82
N ALA A 125 -14.39 -5.68 11.71
CA ALA A 125 -13.82 -6.66 10.79
C ALA A 125 -12.30 -6.76 10.97
N ASP A 126 -11.75 -7.95 10.74
CA ASP A 126 -10.31 -8.18 10.90
C ASP A 126 -9.50 -7.23 10.00
N GLY A 127 -8.55 -6.55 10.60
CA GLY A 127 -7.68 -5.60 9.91
C GLY A 127 -8.29 -4.22 9.68
N THR A 128 -9.56 -4.00 10.07
CA THR A 128 -10.17 -2.66 10.00
C THR A 128 -9.98 -1.89 11.30
N HIS A 129 -10.15 -0.58 11.23
CA HIS A 129 -9.95 0.34 12.36
C HIS A 129 -11.02 1.42 12.38
N ILE A 130 -11.19 2.06 13.53
CA ILE A 130 -12.10 3.20 13.70
C ILE A 130 -11.31 4.36 14.30
N LEU A 131 -11.42 5.54 13.70
CA LEU A 131 -10.89 6.77 14.29
C LEU A 131 -11.93 7.32 15.26
N THR A 132 -11.56 7.45 16.53
CA THR A 132 -12.48 7.94 17.56
C THR A 132 -12.58 9.48 17.50
N PRO A 133 -13.72 10.06 17.90
CA PRO A 133 -13.89 11.53 17.90
C PRO A 133 -12.92 12.26 18.82
N ALA A 134 -12.35 11.59 19.82
CA ALA A 134 -11.38 12.18 20.74
C ALA A 134 -9.97 12.30 20.10
N ALA A 135 -9.81 11.90 18.84
CA ALA A 135 -8.52 11.96 18.16
C ALA A 135 -8.05 13.41 18.00
N SER A 136 -6.77 13.61 18.20
CA SER A 136 -6.07 14.79 17.72
C SER A 136 -6.22 14.90 16.21
N PRO A 137 -5.99 16.08 15.63
CA PRO A 137 -6.06 16.17 14.16
C PRO A 137 -5.27 15.06 13.50
N ALA A 138 -5.91 14.38 12.55
CA ALA A 138 -5.31 13.30 11.79
C ALA A 138 -5.22 13.69 10.32
N LEU A 139 -4.17 13.24 9.65
CA LEU A 139 -4.04 13.35 8.20
C LEU A 139 -4.72 12.14 7.58
N LEU A 140 -5.70 12.40 6.74
CA LEU A 140 -6.41 11.38 5.98
C LEU A 140 -5.73 11.25 4.62
N VAL A 141 -5.45 10.04 4.18
CA VAL A 141 -4.76 9.77 2.91
C VAL A 141 -5.60 8.81 2.09
N GLU A 142 -5.97 9.23 0.89
CA GLU A 142 -6.62 8.41 -0.12
C GLU A 142 -5.61 8.12 -1.22
N THR A 143 -5.60 6.89 -1.68
CA THR A 143 -4.64 6.43 -2.69
C THR A 143 -5.34 6.13 -4.01
N ASP A 144 -6.30 6.96 -4.37
CA ASP A 144 -7.06 6.75 -5.60
C ASP A 144 -6.13 6.73 -6.82
N GLY A 145 -6.04 5.57 -7.42
CA GLY A 145 -5.54 5.47 -8.78
C GLY A 145 -6.47 6.29 -9.68
N TYR A 146 -5.91 6.79 -10.75
CA TYR A 146 -6.60 7.59 -11.78
C TYR A 146 -7.84 6.87 -12.34
N THR A 147 -8.81 6.57 -11.52
CA THR A 147 -10.14 6.22 -11.98
C THR A 147 -10.88 7.54 -12.16
N TYR A 148 -11.08 7.90 -13.39
CA TYR A 148 -11.84 9.07 -13.76
C TYR A 148 -13.22 9.04 -13.08
N HIS A 149 -13.34 9.71 -11.95
CA HIS A 149 -14.64 10.04 -11.41
C HIS A 149 -15.15 11.23 -12.23
N SER A 150 -15.77 10.90 -13.35
CA SER A 150 -16.17 11.91 -14.33
C SER A 150 -17.58 12.42 -14.11
N SER A 151 -18.28 11.96 -13.05
CA SER A 151 -19.64 12.41 -12.82
C SER A 151 -19.66 13.58 -11.82
N PRO A 152 -20.54 14.58 -12.05
CA PRO A 152 -20.72 15.66 -11.09
C PRO A 152 -21.15 15.19 -9.69
N SER A 153 -21.84 14.05 -9.61
CA SER A 153 -22.26 13.46 -8.33
C SER A 153 -21.09 12.92 -7.52
N ASP A 154 -20.08 12.36 -8.17
CA ASP A 154 -18.88 11.85 -7.48
C ASP A 154 -18.08 13.02 -6.91
N TRP A 155 -17.87 14.06 -7.72
CA TRP A 155 -17.20 15.29 -7.28
C TRP A 155 -17.90 15.91 -6.06
N HIS A 156 -19.24 15.97 -6.09
CA HIS A 156 -20.01 16.53 -4.98
C HIS A 156 -19.86 15.70 -3.70
N ARG A 157 -19.85 14.38 -3.83
CA ARG A 157 -19.68 13.46 -2.70
C ARG A 157 -18.27 13.63 -2.07
N ASP A 158 -17.24 13.68 -2.89
CA ASP A 158 -15.86 13.88 -2.41
C ASP A 158 -15.70 15.20 -1.69
N HIS A 159 -16.29 16.26 -2.25
CA HIS A 159 -16.26 17.58 -1.63
C HIS A 159 -16.96 17.61 -0.26
N LEU A 160 -18.09 16.90 -0.11
CA LEU A 160 -18.77 16.77 1.18
C LEU A 160 -17.91 16.00 2.19
N ARG A 161 -17.19 14.96 1.76
CA ARG A 161 -16.27 14.22 2.61
C ARG A 161 -15.12 15.11 3.10
N ASP A 162 -14.53 15.91 2.21
CA ASP A 162 -13.48 16.87 2.58
C ASP A 162 -13.98 17.91 3.57
N GLN A 163 -15.18 18.46 3.36
CA GLN A 163 -15.80 19.39 4.28
C GLN A 163 -16.05 18.76 5.66
N ALA A 164 -16.53 17.51 5.68
CA ALA A 164 -16.75 16.77 6.92
C ALA A 164 -15.43 16.54 7.67
N ALA A 165 -14.35 16.22 6.95
CA ALA A 165 -13.02 16.03 7.53
C ALA A 165 -12.52 17.35 8.16
N LEU A 166 -12.62 18.46 7.44
CA LEU A 166 -12.22 19.79 7.93
C LEU A 166 -13.05 20.21 9.14
N ALA A 167 -14.36 19.96 9.12
CA ALA A 167 -15.25 20.29 10.24
C ALA A 167 -14.89 19.52 11.52
N GLN A 168 -14.33 18.34 11.39
CA GLN A 168 -13.84 17.52 12.52
C GLN A 168 -12.37 17.81 12.88
N GLY A 169 -11.75 18.78 12.20
CA GLY A 169 -10.35 19.15 12.45
C GLY A 169 -9.32 18.22 11.84
N HIS A 170 -9.72 17.34 10.95
CA HIS A 170 -8.80 16.49 10.22
C HIS A 170 -8.26 17.18 8.97
N ILE A 171 -7.16 16.70 8.44
CA ILE A 171 -6.57 17.19 7.21
C ILE A 171 -6.97 16.21 6.09
N PRO A 172 -7.86 16.62 5.17
CA PRO A 172 -8.29 15.74 4.08
C PRO A 172 -7.18 15.54 3.05
N PRO A 173 -7.28 14.52 2.18
CA PRO A 173 -6.34 14.35 1.09
C PRO A 173 -6.40 15.55 0.14
N HIS A 174 -5.24 15.96 -0.35
CA HIS A 174 -5.18 17.10 -1.28
C HIS A 174 -5.63 16.63 -2.67
N GLN A 175 -6.78 17.11 -3.09
CA GLN A 175 -7.25 16.88 -4.45
C GLN A 175 -6.46 17.77 -5.41
N GLN A 176 -5.74 17.16 -6.34
CA GLN A 176 -5.16 17.92 -7.43
C GLN A 176 -6.30 18.45 -8.31
N PRO A 177 -6.28 19.72 -8.70
CA PRO A 177 -7.29 20.24 -9.62
C PRO A 177 -7.24 19.45 -10.91
N GLY A 178 -8.39 18.95 -11.34
CA GLY A 178 -8.51 18.19 -12.57
C GLY A 178 -8.06 19.01 -13.79
N PRO A 179 -7.70 18.36 -14.90
CA PRO A 179 -7.29 19.07 -16.11
C PRO A 179 -8.48 19.81 -16.74
N GLY A 180 -8.79 21.01 -16.29
CA GLY A 180 -9.94 21.80 -16.73
C GLY A 180 -10.16 23.09 -15.95
N SER A 181 -9.48 23.29 -14.83
CA SER A 181 -9.68 24.48 -14.00
C SER A 181 -8.64 25.57 -14.20
N UNK A 182 -8.19 25.62 -15.13
CA UNK A 182 -7.36 26.49 -15.27
C UNK A 182 -7.87 27.70 -15.59
N HIS A 183 -8.60 28.24 -14.95
CA HIS A 183 -8.91 29.64 -15.18
C HIS A 183 -8.21 30.51 -14.14
N GLY A 184 -7.20 31.14 -14.60
CA GLY A 184 -6.69 32.37 -13.97
C GLY A 184 -5.40 32.24 -13.19
N GLN A 185 -4.43 32.74 -13.85
CA GLN A 185 -3.33 33.58 -13.43
C GLN A 185 -1.94 32.94 -13.38
N ASP A 186 -1.24 33.32 -14.45
CA ASP A 186 0.20 33.41 -14.49
C ASP A 186 0.74 34.14 -13.26
N HIS A 187 1.68 33.60 -12.65
CA HIS A 187 2.87 34.22 -12.08
C HIS A 187 3.57 33.22 -11.15
N LEU A 188 4.58 32.61 -11.67
CA LEU A 188 5.89 32.48 -11.03
C LEU A 188 6.81 31.72 -11.98
N ALA A 189 7.63 32.51 -12.64
CA ALA A 189 8.70 32.01 -13.49
C ALA A 189 9.84 31.44 -12.66
N GLY A 190 10.35 30.32 -13.13
CA GLY A 190 11.76 30.01 -12.93
C GLY A 190 12.14 29.09 -11.80
N HIS A 191 12.16 27.80 -12.11
CA HIS A 191 13.32 26.94 -11.77
C HIS A 191 13.19 25.62 -12.51
N ALA A 192 13.97 25.47 -13.58
CA ALA A 192 14.09 24.20 -14.28
C ALA A 192 15.03 23.25 -13.48
N PRO A 193 14.64 22.00 -13.28
CA PRO A 193 15.56 21.05 -12.65
C PRO A 193 16.69 20.67 -13.62
N PRO A 194 17.88 20.33 -13.10
CA PRO A 194 19.01 19.97 -13.94
C PRO A 194 18.73 18.67 -14.72
N ARG A 195 19.08 18.69 -15.99
CA ARG A 195 18.99 17.52 -16.88
C ARG A 195 20.12 16.54 -16.54
N HIS A 196 19.78 15.36 -16.08
CA HIS A 196 20.74 14.27 -15.99
C HIS A 196 20.81 13.54 -17.33
N SER A 197 21.97 13.59 -17.96
CA SER A 197 22.25 12.81 -19.17
C SER A 197 22.59 11.36 -18.76
N PRO A 198 21.98 10.36 -19.37
CA PRO A 198 22.40 8.98 -19.11
C PRO A 198 23.71 8.69 -19.84
N GLY A 199 24.77 8.53 -19.08
CA GLY A 199 26.05 8.04 -19.61
C GLY A 199 25.95 6.54 -19.91
N CYS A 200 26.02 6.21 -21.17
CA CYS A 200 26.08 4.82 -21.61
C CYS A 200 27.54 4.35 -21.52
N HIS A 201 27.85 3.51 -20.53
CA HIS A 201 29.14 2.84 -20.48
C HIS A 201 29.03 1.44 -21.11
N SER A 202 29.58 1.33 -22.31
CA SER A 202 29.79 0.05 -22.96
C SER A 202 31.00 -0.66 -22.31
N GLY A 203 30.74 -1.66 -21.49
CA GLY A 203 31.75 -2.57 -20.98
C GLY A 203 32.08 -3.65 -22.00
N ARG A 204 33.33 -3.73 -22.43
CA ARG A 204 33.84 -4.82 -23.29
C ARG A 204 33.99 -6.12 -22.49
N LEU A 205 33.46 -7.21 -23.02
CA LEU A 205 33.80 -8.57 -22.62
C LEU A 205 35.17 -8.97 -23.18
N LEU A 206 36.05 -9.50 -22.33
CA LEU A 206 37.22 -10.31 -22.74
C LEU A 206 37.16 -11.63 -21.99
N UNK A 207 37.28 -12.29 -22.92
CA UNK A 207 37.39 -13.60 -22.70
C UNK A 207 37.83 -14.34 -21.77
#